data_14a832103f43e448e72e9b1982dabb16
#
_entry.id   14a832103f43e448e72e9b1982dabb16
#
_cell.length_a   1.000
_cell.length_b   1.000
_cell.length_c   1.000
_cell.angle_alpha   90.00
_cell.angle_beta   90.00
_cell.angle_gamma   90.00
#
_symmetry.space_group_name_H-M   'P 1'
#
loop_
_entity.id
_entity.type
_entity.pdbx_description
1 polymer ?
#
loop_
_entity_poly.entity_id
_entity_poly.type
_entity_poly.pdbx_seq_one_letter_code
_entity_poly.pdbx_strand_id
1 'polypeptide(L)'
;LGRGHAKSETSIGHIATHAFMDNGDLFLLDYSGGYHIYDKDIQMKDFFRVIYENSGDGSLNKDKLCKTPSEYTHLYNDIVCRSYKNNVYFNVRMSYPMCCYVNNTKQHLEENANILEVKLDEQEFGRLLAVGYPDSYQKNSLNKAIFSSVNYDIAKNGDFYVTYEADTLIYQYDCDYEQKKCFGYAGKDMDLNYRYIKTPKESGKYWRNERQTKGYYNWLEYVDETGLLFCSYQKGGTRPVDGLQIYKDGVLIGDVNVPKGLKVCGYVSPYYYSYVMPNEEREIMYLYRFKL
;
A
#
# COMPACT_ATOMS: atom_id res chain seq x y z
N LEU A 1 -10.96 -21.26 2.43
CA LEU A 1 -10.29 -21.95 3.56
C LEU A 1 -11.23 -22.00 4.77
N GLY A 2 -11.51 -23.18 5.30
CA GLY A 2 -12.22 -23.34 6.58
C GLY A 2 -11.27 -23.03 7.75
N ARG A 3 -11.83 -22.61 8.90
CA ARG A 3 -11.06 -22.38 10.13
C ARG A 3 -11.02 -23.67 10.93
N GLY A 4 -9.81 -24.21 11.24
CA GLY A 4 -9.66 -25.43 12.03
C GLY A 4 -8.23 -25.98 12.03
N HIS A 5 -8.10 -27.27 12.32
CA HIS A 5 -6.80 -27.96 12.43
C HIS A 5 -6.59 -29.06 11.37
N ALA A 6 -7.54 -29.25 10.44
CA ALA A 6 -7.34 -30.18 9.33
C ALA A 6 -6.40 -29.59 8.27
N LYS A 7 -5.81 -30.44 7.41
CA LYS A 7 -4.86 -30.00 6.36
C LYS A 7 -5.44 -28.94 5.39
N SER A 8 -6.77 -28.92 5.19
CA SER A 8 -7.48 -27.94 4.34
C SER A 8 -8.05 -26.76 5.11
N GLU A 9 -7.77 -26.68 6.42
CA GLU A 9 -8.25 -25.62 7.30
C GLU A 9 -7.08 -24.77 7.75
N THR A 10 -7.33 -23.51 8.01
CA THR A 10 -6.32 -22.58 8.52
C THR A 10 -6.56 -22.28 9.99
N SER A 11 -5.49 -22.25 10.79
CA SER A 11 -5.53 -21.73 12.15
C SER A 11 -5.61 -20.19 12.19
N ILE A 12 -5.59 -19.53 11.04
CA ILE A 12 -5.62 -18.08 10.92
C ILE A 12 -6.95 -17.53 11.43
N GLY A 13 -6.87 -16.72 12.47
CA GLY A 13 -8.06 -16.06 13.03
C GLY A 13 -8.57 -14.94 12.10
N HIS A 14 -7.65 -14.15 11.57
CA HIS A 14 -7.94 -13.03 10.69
C HIS A 14 -6.81 -12.85 9.68
N ILE A 15 -7.14 -12.89 8.40
CA ILE A 15 -6.20 -12.59 7.30
C ILE A 15 -6.11 -11.07 7.17
N ALA A 16 -4.90 -10.55 7.21
CA ALA A 16 -4.62 -9.12 7.00
C ALA A 16 -4.49 -8.80 5.52
N THR A 17 -3.77 -9.64 4.76
CA THR A 17 -3.59 -9.47 3.32
C THR A 17 -3.13 -10.77 2.66
N HIS A 18 -3.10 -10.76 1.33
CA HIS A 18 -2.65 -11.90 0.53
C HIS A 18 -1.95 -11.45 -0.75
N ALA A 19 -1.19 -12.37 -1.34
CA ALA A 19 -0.67 -12.24 -2.69
C ALA A 19 -0.61 -13.61 -3.37
N PHE A 20 -0.81 -13.65 -4.68
CA PHE A 20 -0.52 -14.82 -5.49
C PHE A 20 0.91 -14.72 -5.99
N MET A 21 1.68 -15.78 -5.80
CA MET A 21 3.07 -15.88 -6.25
C MET A 21 3.12 -16.29 -7.73
N ASP A 22 4.24 -16.01 -8.41
CA ASP A 22 4.43 -16.37 -9.82
C ASP A 22 4.30 -17.86 -10.10
N ASN A 23 4.61 -18.71 -9.13
CA ASN A 23 4.47 -20.17 -9.21
C ASN A 23 3.05 -20.68 -8.94
N GLY A 24 2.10 -19.79 -8.68
CA GLY A 24 0.71 -20.09 -8.36
C GLY A 24 0.43 -20.38 -6.88
N ASP A 25 1.44 -20.30 -6.02
CA ASP A 25 1.24 -20.40 -4.58
C ASP A 25 0.49 -19.18 -4.04
N LEU A 26 -0.25 -19.37 -2.96
CA LEU A 26 -0.95 -18.32 -2.24
C LEU A 26 -0.20 -17.97 -0.95
N PHE A 27 0.23 -16.74 -0.86
CA PHE A 27 0.77 -16.16 0.37
C PHE A 27 -0.34 -15.48 1.16
N LEU A 28 -0.37 -15.70 2.49
CA LEU A 28 -1.27 -15.02 3.43
C LEU A 28 -0.47 -14.45 4.60
N LEU A 29 -0.78 -13.23 4.98
CA LEU A 29 -0.33 -12.62 6.24
C LEU A 29 -1.51 -12.56 7.20
N ASP A 30 -1.32 -13.04 8.42
CA ASP A 30 -2.30 -12.88 9.48
C ASP A 30 -2.04 -11.64 10.36
N TYR A 31 -3.06 -11.22 11.12
CA TYR A 31 -2.95 -10.07 12.05
C TYR A 31 -1.99 -10.30 13.22
N SER A 32 -1.57 -11.53 13.47
CA SER A 32 -0.56 -11.86 14.50
C SER A 32 0.87 -11.87 13.97
N GLY A 33 1.05 -11.53 12.68
CA GLY A 33 2.36 -11.49 12.01
C GLY A 33 2.84 -12.86 11.54
N GLY A 34 1.95 -13.84 11.39
CA GLY A 34 2.26 -15.14 10.80
C GLY A 34 2.21 -15.07 9.27
N TYR A 35 3.22 -15.64 8.62
CA TYR A 35 3.35 -15.77 7.18
C TYR A 35 3.00 -17.20 6.80
N HIS A 36 1.98 -17.39 5.95
CA HIS A 36 1.47 -18.69 5.55
C HIS A 36 1.58 -18.85 4.05
N ILE A 37 2.14 -19.96 3.59
CA ILE A 37 2.26 -20.26 2.16
C ILE A 37 1.44 -21.52 1.87
N TYR A 38 0.55 -21.41 0.88
CA TYR A 38 -0.28 -22.51 0.39
C TYR A 38 0.06 -22.76 -1.08
N ASP A 39 0.02 -24.03 -1.48
CA ASP A 39 0.13 -24.39 -2.88
C ASP A 39 -1.16 -24.09 -3.66
N LYS A 40 -1.12 -24.33 -4.98
CA LYS A 40 -2.28 -24.15 -5.89
C LYS A 40 -3.51 -24.99 -5.50
N ASP A 41 -3.34 -26.07 -4.75
CA ASP A 41 -4.40 -26.94 -4.26
C ASP A 41 -4.86 -26.57 -2.83
N ILE A 42 -4.43 -25.39 -2.36
CA ILE A 42 -4.75 -24.83 -1.05
C ILE A 42 -4.25 -25.73 0.11
N GLN A 43 -3.14 -26.45 -0.10
CA GLN A 43 -2.48 -27.19 0.96
C GLN A 43 -1.37 -26.32 1.54
N MET A 44 -1.30 -26.22 2.87
CA MET A 44 -0.25 -25.45 3.54
C MET A 44 1.12 -26.06 3.26
N LYS A 45 2.00 -25.29 2.62
CA LYS A 45 3.38 -25.64 2.32
C LYS A 45 4.31 -25.23 3.44
N ASP A 46 4.13 -24.01 3.94
CA ASP A 46 5.02 -23.43 4.91
C ASP A 46 4.32 -22.43 5.82
N PHE A 47 4.88 -22.26 7.02
CA PHE A 47 4.47 -21.25 7.99
C PHE A 47 5.70 -20.78 8.76
N PHE A 48 5.89 -19.47 8.83
CA PHE A 48 6.95 -18.87 9.64
C PHE A 48 6.52 -17.53 10.22
N ARG A 49 7.32 -17.01 11.13
CA ARG A 49 7.25 -15.66 11.64
C ARG A 49 8.62 -15.04 11.56
N VAL A 50 8.71 -13.87 11.00
CA VAL A 50 9.95 -13.11 11.11
C VAL A 50 10.02 -12.56 12.52
N ILE A 51 10.97 -13.06 13.30
CA ILE A 51 11.16 -12.63 14.67
C ILE A 51 11.82 -11.25 14.63
N TYR A 52 11.15 -10.27 15.18
CA TYR A 52 11.76 -8.99 15.48
C TYR A 52 12.78 -9.23 16.58
N GLU A 53 14.05 -9.10 16.28
CA GLU A 53 15.06 -8.99 17.33
C GLU A 53 14.74 -7.70 18.11
N ASN A 54 14.05 -7.84 19.23
CA ASN A 54 13.93 -6.76 20.20
C ASN A 54 15.34 -6.31 20.54
N SER A 55 15.70 -5.09 20.17
CA SER A 55 16.86 -4.43 20.75
C SER A 55 16.63 -4.40 22.28
N GLY A 56 17.26 -5.32 22.96
CA GLY A 56 16.88 -5.89 24.26
C GLY A 56 17.02 -4.98 25.48
N ASP A 57 16.82 -3.69 25.38
CA ASP A 57 16.91 -2.83 26.57
C ASP A 57 15.66 -2.02 26.90
N GLY A 58 14.56 -2.16 26.14
CA GLY A 58 13.32 -1.45 26.47
C GLY A 58 13.44 0.08 26.55
N SER A 59 14.63 0.63 26.37
CA SER A 59 14.87 2.06 26.32
C SER A 59 14.52 2.55 24.92
N LEU A 60 13.31 3.07 24.78
CA LEU A 60 12.88 3.84 23.63
C LEU A 60 13.82 5.04 23.49
N ASN A 61 14.89 4.89 22.72
CA ASN A 61 15.69 6.03 22.35
C ASN A 61 14.89 6.88 21.37
N LYS A 62 14.14 7.84 21.92
CA LYS A 62 13.19 8.70 21.19
C LYS A 62 13.84 9.52 20.08
N ASP A 63 15.16 9.55 20.04
CA ASP A 63 15.94 10.34 19.10
C ASP A 63 16.56 9.47 17.98
N LYS A 64 16.34 8.14 18.01
CA LYS A 64 16.89 7.23 17.01
C LYS A 64 15.88 6.95 15.91
N LEU A 65 16.25 7.24 14.68
CA LEU A 65 15.49 6.83 13.51
C LEU A 65 15.50 5.32 13.34
N CYS A 66 14.36 4.81 12.89
CA CYS A 66 14.22 3.43 12.48
C CYS A 66 15.00 3.19 11.18
N LYS A 67 16.10 2.47 11.26
CA LYS A 67 16.97 2.16 10.11
C LYS A 67 16.97 0.68 9.74
N THR A 68 16.39 -0.15 10.58
CA THR A 68 16.35 -1.59 10.37
C THR A 68 14.93 -2.07 10.11
N PRO A 69 14.72 -3.11 9.30
CA PRO A 69 13.40 -3.66 9.03
C PRO A 69 12.58 -3.99 10.27
N SER A 70 13.23 -4.45 11.34
CA SER A 70 12.59 -4.79 12.62
C SER A 70 11.93 -3.60 13.34
N GLU A 71 12.27 -2.37 12.97
CA GLU A 71 11.70 -1.15 13.54
C GLU A 71 10.43 -0.69 12.82
N TYR A 72 9.99 -1.41 11.79
CA TYR A 72 8.79 -1.15 11.02
C TYR A 72 7.66 -2.11 11.35
N THR A 73 6.45 -1.67 11.15
CA THR A 73 5.24 -2.49 11.32
C THR A 73 4.31 -2.34 10.12
N HIS A 74 3.52 -3.38 9.89
CA HIS A 74 2.52 -3.38 8.83
C HIS A 74 1.39 -2.37 9.10
N LEU A 75 0.83 -1.82 8.03
CA LEU A 75 -0.35 -0.97 8.06
C LEU A 75 -1.61 -1.84 7.98
N TYR A 76 -1.91 -2.59 9.03
CA TYR A 76 -2.96 -3.64 9.02
C TYR A 76 -4.34 -3.23 8.51
N ASN A 77 -4.70 -1.95 8.56
CA ASN A 77 -5.98 -1.48 8.03
C ASN A 77 -5.95 -1.16 6.53
N ASP A 78 -4.76 -0.91 5.97
CA ASP A 78 -4.57 -0.48 4.58
C ASP A 78 -3.36 -1.21 3.96
N ILE A 79 -3.17 -2.48 4.35
CA ILE A 79 -2.01 -3.25 3.93
C ILE A 79 -2.13 -3.66 2.46
N VAL A 80 -1.15 -3.25 1.67
CA VAL A 80 -0.96 -3.68 0.29
C VAL A 80 0.16 -4.71 0.27
N CYS A 81 -0.15 -5.92 -0.20
CA CYS A 81 0.84 -6.97 -0.42
C CYS A 81 1.00 -7.20 -1.92
N ARG A 82 2.23 -7.25 -2.38
CA ARG A 82 2.59 -7.63 -3.75
C ARG A 82 3.67 -8.69 -3.71
N SER A 83 3.70 -9.53 -4.73
CA SER A 83 4.75 -10.54 -4.91
C SER A 83 5.57 -10.22 -6.15
N TYR A 84 6.85 -10.53 -6.10
CA TYR A 84 7.73 -10.53 -7.25
C TYR A 84 8.81 -11.59 -7.05
N LYS A 85 8.95 -12.49 -8.01
CA LYS A 85 9.76 -13.70 -7.86
C LYS A 85 9.32 -14.47 -6.62
N ASN A 86 10.25 -14.79 -5.71
CA ASN A 86 9.93 -15.49 -4.47
C ASN A 86 9.97 -14.57 -3.23
N ASN A 87 9.68 -13.29 -3.41
CA ASN A 87 9.60 -12.31 -2.34
C ASN A 87 8.21 -11.69 -2.27
N VAL A 88 7.83 -11.23 -1.09
CA VAL A 88 6.64 -10.41 -0.89
C VAL A 88 7.03 -9.04 -0.37
N TYR A 89 6.23 -8.07 -0.70
CA TYR A 89 6.43 -6.66 -0.38
C TYR A 89 5.22 -6.14 0.34
N PHE A 90 5.42 -5.27 1.32
CA PHE A 90 4.35 -4.67 2.12
C PHE A 90 4.57 -3.18 2.28
N ASN A 91 3.48 -2.42 2.26
CA ASN A 91 3.55 -1.07 2.79
C ASN A 91 3.66 -1.12 4.31
N VAL A 92 4.60 -0.35 4.85
CA VAL A 92 4.93 -0.32 6.27
C VAL A 92 5.02 1.10 6.79
N ARG A 93 5.01 1.22 8.09
CA ARG A 93 5.32 2.47 8.80
C ARG A 93 6.29 2.18 9.94
N MET A 94 6.99 3.18 10.40
CA MET A 94 7.77 3.05 11.62
C MET A 94 6.90 2.61 12.80
N SER A 95 7.40 1.69 13.61
CA SER A 95 6.71 1.18 14.81
C SER A 95 6.46 2.28 15.85
N TYR A 96 7.25 3.34 15.82
CA TYR A 96 7.19 4.48 16.77
C TYR A 96 6.89 5.82 16.07
N PRO A 97 5.73 5.96 15.41
CA PRO A 97 5.44 7.17 14.61
C PRO A 97 5.37 8.44 15.46
N MET A 98 5.05 8.33 16.77
CA MET A 98 4.95 9.49 17.66
C MET A 98 6.29 10.18 17.92
N CYS A 99 7.38 9.44 17.92
CA CYS A 99 8.72 10.00 18.16
C CYS A 99 9.22 10.80 16.96
N CYS A 100 8.91 10.33 15.76
CA CYS A 100 9.33 10.97 14.51
C CYS A 100 8.52 12.23 14.20
N TYR A 101 7.24 12.24 14.54
CA TYR A 101 6.36 13.38 14.31
C TYR A 101 6.72 14.64 15.12
N VAL A 102 7.26 14.47 16.32
CA VAL A 102 7.40 15.60 17.26
C VAL A 102 8.75 16.28 17.11
N ASN A 103 9.83 15.53 16.97
CA ASN A 103 11.18 16.07 17.12
C ASN A 103 12.01 16.13 15.84
N ASN A 104 11.65 15.37 14.79
CA ASN A 104 12.46 15.19 13.59
C ASN A 104 11.67 15.10 12.30
N THR A 105 10.68 15.97 12.09
CA THR A 105 9.81 15.93 10.89
C THR A 105 10.59 15.91 9.59
N LYS A 106 11.68 16.68 9.49
CA LYS A 106 12.53 16.69 8.29
C LYS A 106 13.18 15.33 8.08
N GLN A 107 13.78 14.78 9.11
CA GLN A 107 14.45 13.49 9.07
C GLN A 107 13.46 12.33 8.77
N HIS A 108 12.24 12.36 9.34
CA HIS A 108 11.20 11.42 9.00
C HIS A 108 10.84 11.49 7.51
N LEU A 109 10.71 12.68 6.95
CA LEU A 109 10.40 12.84 5.54
C LEU A 109 11.56 12.41 4.61
N GLU A 110 12.80 12.46 5.07
CA GLU A 110 13.97 12.11 4.27
C GLU A 110 14.37 10.64 4.41
N GLU A 111 14.14 9.99 5.56
CA GLU A 111 14.71 8.69 5.88
C GLU A 111 13.68 7.59 6.16
N ASN A 112 12.37 7.92 6.30
CA ASN A 112 11.35 6.89 6.54
C ASN A 112 11.18 6.00 5.32
N ALA A 113 11.22 4.68 5.52
CA ALA A 113 10.85 3.73 4.48
C ALA A 113 9.36 3.43 4.50
N ASN A 114 8.78 3.18 3.33
CA ASN A 114 7.36 2.94 3.18
C ASN A 114 7.03 1.55 2.62
N ILE A 115 8.02 0.83 2.10
CA ILE A 115 7.87 -0.54 1.57
C ILE A 115 8.95 -1.43 2.21
N LEU A 116 8.55 -2.60 2.67
CA LEU A 116 9.41 -3.64 3.22
C LEU A 116 9.33 -4.88 2.34
N GLU A 117 10.48 -5.37 1.92
CA GLU A 117 10.66 -6.69 1.29
C GLU A 117 10.75 -7.76 2.36
N VAL A 118 10.11 -8.90 2.12
CA VAL A 118 10.30 -10.14 2.89
C VAL A 118 10.71 -11.24 1.93
N LYS A 119 11.84 -11.85 2.19
CA LYS A 119 12.41 -12.94 1.42
C LYS A 119 11.85 -14.25 1.96
N LEU A 120 11.05 -14.94 1.17
CA LEU A 120 10.34 -16.12 1.64
C LEU A 120 11.26 -17.34 1.80
N ASP A 121 12.25 -17.50 0.95
CA ASP A 121 13.20 -18.63 1.05
C ASP A 121 14.10 -18.54 2.29
N GLU A 122 14.57 -17.32 2.59
CA GLU A 122 15.41 -17.08 3.77
C GLU A 122 14.60 -16.89 5.04
N GLN A 123 13.29 -16.71 4.93
CA GLN A 123 12.35 -16.40 6.02
C GLN A 123 12.79 -15.18 6.84
N GLU A 124 13.29 -14.15 6.15
CA GLU A 124 13.85 -12.93 6.76
C GLU A 124 13.37 -11.66 6.09
N PHE A 125 13.56 -10.52 6.77
CA PHE A 125 13.37 -9.22 6.16
C PHE A 125 14.49 -8.92 5.15
N GLY A 126 14.06 -8.46 3.97
CA GLY A 126 14.96 -7.99 2.93
C GLY A 126 15.17 -6.47 3.00
N ARG A 127 15.01 -5.81 1.85
CA ARG A 127 15.26 -4.38 1.69
C ARG A 127 14.15 -3.51 2.26
N LEU A 128 14.52 -2.31 2.73
CA LEU A 128 13.62 -1.19 2.94
C LEU A 128 13.63 -0.31 1.70
N LEU A 129 12.47 -0.11 1.10
CA LEU A 129 12.29 0.61 -0.15
C LEU A 129 11.39 1.84 0.05
N ALA A 130 11.31 2.70 -0.97
CA ALA A 130 10.59 3.97 -0.93
C ALA A 130 11.05 4.84 0.26
N VAL A 131 12.37 4.97 0.41
CA VAL A 131 12.97 5.74 1.49
C VAL A 131 12.84 7.22 1.20
N GLY A 132 12.30 7.93 2.18
CA GLY A 132 11.98 9.35 2.06
C GLY A 132 10.64 9.62 1.38
N TYR A 133 10.26 10.88 1.40
CA TYR A 133 9.06 11.39 0.76
C TYR A 133 9.45 12.39 -0.34
N PRO A 134 8.64 12.50 -1.40
CA PRO A 134 8.90 13.45 -2.48
C PRO A 134 8.88 14.91 -1.99
N ASP A 135 9.48 15.80 -2.77
CA ASP A 135 9.58 17.24 -2.52
C ASP A 135 8.25 17.90 -2.15
N SER A 136 7.16 17.40 -2.72
CA SER A 136 5.82 17.89 -2.43
C SER A 136 5.42 17.71 -0.96
N TYR A 137 5.97 16.71 -0.28
CA TYR A 137 5.80 16.49 1.16
C TYR A 137 6.75 17.34 2.00
N GLN A 138 7.98 17.50 1.54
CA GLN A 138 9.01 18.25 2.27
C GLN A 138 8.66 19.74 2.38
N LYS A 139 8.07 20.33 1.33
CA LYS A 139 7.68 21.75 1.29
C LYS A 139 6.53 22.10 2.25
N ASN A 140 5.69 21.13 2.59
CA ASN A 140 4.50 21.30 3.42
C ASN A 140 4.37 20.18 4.46
N SER A 141 5.44 19.89 5.16
CA SER A 141 5.73 18.64 5.87
C SER A 141 4.60 18.10 6.77
N LEU A 142 4.00 18.94 7.59
CA LEU A 142 3.00 18.45 8.56
C LEU A 142 1.60 18.26 7.96
N ASN A 143 1.25 18.96 6.88
CA ASN A 143 -0.06 18.82 6.26
C ASN A 143 -0.29 17.42 5.73
N LYS A 144 0.75 16.87 5.13
CA LYS A 144 0.68 15.59 4.42
C LYS A 144 0.95 14.39 5.32
N ALA A 145 1.30 14.60 6.59
CA ALA A 145 1.47 13.52 7.55
C ALA A 145 0.21 12.65 7.75
N ILE A 146 -0.97 13.22 7.52
CA ILE A 146 -2.25 12.48 7.53
C ILE A 146 -2.38 11.55 6.32
N PHE A 147 -1.66 11.84 5.24
CA PHE A 147 -1.68 11.15 3.95
C PHE A 147 -0.29 10.60 3.62
N SER A 148 0.30 9.85 4.54
CA SER A 148 1.68 9.40 4.47
C SER A 148 1.87 7.99 3.91
N SER A 149 0.80 7.29 3.59
CA SER A 149 0.89 5.96 3.02
C SER A 149 1.27 6.01 1.54
N VAL A 150 1.87 4.91 1.07
CA VAL A 150 2.14 4.68 -0.34
C VAL A 150 1.20 3.62 -0.90
N ASN A 151 0.84 3.78 -2.17
CA ASN A 151 0.26 2.71 -2.97
C ASN A 151 1.28 2.34 -4.02
N TYR A 152 1.43 1.06 -4.28
CA TYR A 152 2.42 0.57 -5.24
C TYR A 152 1.95 -0.71 -5.89
N ASP A 153 2.54 -0.99 -7.03
CA ASP A 153 2.45 -2.28 -7.71
C ASP A 153 3.77 -2.66 -8.35
N ILE A 154 3.96 -3.92 -8.65
CA ILE A 154 5.18 -4.48 -9.21
C ILE A 154 4.83 -5.21 -10.50
N ALA A 155 5.37 -4.73 -11.61
CA ALA A 155 5.22 -5.39 -12.91
C ALA A 155 6.01 -6.71 -12.98
N LYS A 156 5.64 -7.60 -13.88
CA LYS A 156 6.34 -8.90 -14.09
C LYS A 156 7.82 -8.76 -14.45
N ASN A 157 8.23 -7.62 -15.02
CA ASN A 157 9.64 -7.32 -15.29
C ASN A 157 10.41 -6.83 -14.07
N GLY A 158 9.75 -6.63 -12.93
CA GLY A 158 10.31 -6.11 -11.68
C GLY A 158 10.30 -4.60 -11.54
N ASP A 159 9.68 -3.86 -12.46
CA ASP A 159 9.49 -2.43 -12.30
C ASP A 159 8.47 -2.14 -11.20
N PHE A 160 8.83 -1.26 -10.26
CA PHE A 160 7.93 -0.76 -9.24
C PHE A 160 7.25 0.52 -9.71
N TYR A 161 5.95 0.60 -9.57
CA TYR A 161 5.18 1.83 -9.69
C TYR A 161 4.74 2.25 -8.31
N VAL A 162 5.02 3.48 -7.91
CA VAL A 162 4.77 3.99 -6.56
C VAL A 162 4.08 5.34 -6.63
N THR A 163 3.01 5.53 -5.87
CA THR A 163 2.38 6.84 -5.65
C THR A 163 2.15 7.08 -4.17
N TYR A 164 2.32 8.31 -3.73
CA TYR A 164 2.03 8.75 -2.39
C TYR A 164 0.62 9.33 -2.33
N GLU A 165 -0.10 9.13 -1.23
CA GLU A 165 -1.51 9.53 -1.10
C GLU A 165 -1.78 10.99 -1.47
N ALA A 166 -0.88 11.92 -1.12
CA ALA A 166 -1.04 13.35 -1.35
C ALA A 166 -0.04 13.93 -2.35
N ASP A 167 0.56 13.10 -3.19
CA ASP A 167 1.37 13.53 -4.33
C ASP A 167 0.65 13.22 -5.63
N THR A 168 0.78 14.09 -6.62
CA THR A 168 0.14 13.93 -7.93
C THR A 168 1.00 13.13 -8.91
N LEU A 169 2.17 12.69 -8.48
CA LEU A 169 3.13 11.97 -9.31
C LEU A 169 3.15 10.47 -9.00
N ILE A 170 3.44 9.71 -10.02
CA ILE A 170 3.73 8.28 -9.99
C ILE A 170 5.20 8.12 -10.33
N TYR A 171 5.92 7.38 -9.50
CA TYR A 171 7.35 7.12 -9.64
C TYR A 171 7.53 5.70 -10.14
N GLN A 172 8.29 5.51 -11.21
CA GLN A 172 8.68 4.20 -11.71
C GLN A 172 10.14 3.94 -11.37
N TYR A 173 10.40 2.84 -10.69
CA TYR A 173 11.72 2.33 -10.33
C TYR A 173 11.94 0.99 -11.03
N ASP A 174 13.20 0.61 -11.22
CA ASP A 174 13.53 -0.76 -11.64
C ASP A 174 13.57 -1.75 -10.46
N CYS A 175 13.97 -3.00 -10.74
CA CYS A 175 14.05 -4.05 -9.73
C CYS A 175 15.12 -3.80 -8.64
N ASP A 176 16.09 -2.93 -8.91
CA ASP A 176 17.10 -2.49 -7.95
C ASP A 176 16.67 -1.23 -7.18
N TYR A 177 15.46 -0.77 -7.49
CA TYR A 177 14.82 0.43 -6.93
C TYR A 177 15.54 1.74 -7.34
N GLU A 178 16.10 1.76 -8.55
CA GLU A 178 16.65 2.96 -9.16
C GLU A 178 15.54 3.66 -9.97
N GLN A 179 15.38 4.97 -9.76
CA GLN A 179 14.29 5.71 -10.41
C GLN A 179 14.50 5.83 -11.92
N LYS A 180 13.59 5.29 -12.70
CA LYS A 180 13.59 5.34 -14.16
C LYS A 180 12.90 6.59 -14.70
N LYS A 181 11.72 6.91 -14.17
CA LYS A 181 10.93 8.08 -14.57
C LYS A 181 9.90 8.46 -13.52
N CYS A 182 9.33 9.63 -13.71
CA CYS A 182 8.27 10.18 -12.90
C CYS A 182 7.26 10.85 -13.82
N PHE A 183 5.97 10.62 -13.59
CA PHE A 183 4.86 11.17 -14.37
C PHE A 183 3.61 11.24 -13.51
N GLY A 184 2.58 11.92 -13.95
CA GLY A 184 1.30 11.97 -13.25
C GLY A 184 0.68 13.36 -13.28
N TYR A 185 -0.57 13.43 -12.90
CA TYR A 185 -1.38 14.64 -12.83
C TYR A 185 -2.33 14.57 -11.65
N ALA A 186 -2.73 15.72 -11.13
CA ALA A 186 -3.81 15.79 -10.16
C ALA A 186 -5.08 15.15 -10.72
N GLY A 187 -5.74 14.32 -9.91
CA GLY A 187 -7.01 13.73 -10.29
C GLY A 187 -8.08 14.79 -10.53
N LYS A 188 -8.93 14.55 -11.52
CA LYS A 188 -10.02 15.46 -11.88
C LYS A 188 -10.94 15.74 -10.70
N ASP A 189 -11.12 17.01 -10.36
CA ASP A 189 -11.92 17.46 -9.21
C ASP A 189 -11.42 16.97 -7.83
N MET A 190 -10.18 16.62 -7.69
CA MET A 190 -9.56 16.21 -6.44
C MET A 190 -9.31 17.41 -5.54
N ASP A 191 -9.81 17.38 -4.30
CA ASP A 191 -9.55 18.45 -3.32
C ASP A 191 -8.18 18.25 -2.67
N LEU A 192 -7.18 18.97 -3.18
CA LEU A 192 -5.81 18.97 -2.70
C LEU A 192 -5.51 20.06 -1.66
N ASN A 193 -6.53 20.80 -1.22
CA ASN A 193 -6.36 21.88 -0.26
C ASN A 193 -6.28 21.32 1.18
N TYR A 194 -5.16 20.70 1.52
CA TYR A 194 -4.93 20.11 2.84
C TYR A 194 -4.76 21.16 3.92
N ARG A 195 -5.27 20.86 5.12
CA ARG A 195 -5.09 21.67 6.30
C ARG A 195 -3.63 21.69 6.74
N TYR A 196 -3.11 22.84 7.12
CA TYR A 196 -1.80 22.92 7.77
C TYR A 196 -1.90 22.41 9.21
N ILE A 197 -1.18 21.34 9.51
CA ILE A 197 -1.11 20.69 10.83
C ILE A 197 0.21 21.08 11.50
N LYS A 198 0.12 21.73 12.64
CA LYS A 198 1.32 22.24 13.35
C LYS A 198 1.89 21.26 14.38
N THR A 199 1.05 20.36 14.88
CA THR A 199 1.43 19.46 15.98
C THR A 199 0.78 18.08 15.81
N PRO A 200 1.34 17.03 16.41
CA PRO A 200 0.75 15.69 16.44
C PRO A 200 -0.64 15.68 17.09
N LYS A 201 -0.87 16.52 18.09
CA LYS A 201 -2.19 16.65 18.71
C LYS A 201 -3.23 17.17 17.73
N GLU A 202 -2.86 18.13 16.89
CA GLU A 202 -3.73 18.59 15.79
C GLU A 202 -3.92 17.52 14.74
N SER A 203 -2.89 16.76 14.38
CA SER A 203 -3.01 15.61 13.46
C SER A 203 -4.07 14.63 13.96
N GLY A 204 -3.98 14.18 15.20
CA GLY A 204 -4.99 13.30 15.80
C GLY A 204 -6.39 13.91 15.83
N LYS A 205 -6.50 15.21 16.10
CA LYS A 205 -7.77 15.94 16.12
C LYS A 205 -8.44 16.02 14.77
N TYR A 206 -7.66 16.27 13.71
CA TYR A 206 -8.19 16.55 12.38
C TYR A 206 -8.13 15.35 11.43
N TRP A 207 -7.46 14.25 11.81
CA TRP A 207 -7.23 13.09 10.96
C TRP A 207 -8.49 12.58 10.25
N ARG A 208 -9.55 12.31 11.01
CA ARG A 208 -10.81 11.79 10.45
C ARG A 208 -11.43 12.76 9.45
N ASN A 209 -11.48 14.05 9.80
CA ASN A 209 -12.07 15.07 8.94
C ASN A 209 -11.28 15.25 7.65
N GLU A 210 -9.96 15.35 7.72
CA GLU A 210 -9.13 15.50 6.53
C GLU A 210 -9.27 14.27 5.61
N ARG A 211 -9.20 13.05 6.15
CA ARG A 211 -9.37 11.80 5.38
C ARG A 211 -10.75 11.69 4.72
N GLN A 212 -11.80 12.26 5.30
CA GLN A 212 -13.14 12.25 4.72
C GLN A 212 -13.39 13.37 3.71
N THR A 213 -12.73 14.51 3.85
CA THR A 213 -13.04 15.70 3.08
C THR A 213 -12.03 16.02 1.99
N LYS A 214 -10.81 15.50 2.08
CA LYS A 214 -9.75 15.76 1.10
C LYS A 214 -9.59 14.61 0.10
N GLY A 215 -9.07 14.96 -1.06
CA GLY A 215 -8.72 13.98 -2.07
C GLY A 215 -7.37 13.33 -1.79
N TYR A 216 -7.22 12.07 -2.17
CA TYR A 216 -5.95 11.35 -2.08
C TYR A 216 -5.98 10.08 -2.94
N TYR A 217 -4.80 9.66 -3.39
CA TYR A 217 -4.63 8.40 -4.11
C TYR A 217 -4.70 7.23 -3.12
N ASN A 218 -5.39 6.17 -3.50
CA ASN A 218 -5.67 5.05 -2.59
C ASN A 218 -5.48 3.67 -3.20
N TRP A 219 -5.05 3.59 -4.46
CA TRP A 219 -4.73 2.33 -5.11
C TRP A 219 -3.90 2.53 -6.37
N LEU A 220 -3.03 1.57 -6.67
CA LEU A 220 -2.27 1.48 -7.90
C LEU A 220 -2.25 0.03 -8.38
N GLU A 221 -2.47 -0.18 -9.67
CA GLU A 221 -2.48 -1.51 -10.30
C GLU A 221 -1.92 -1.41 -11.70
N TYR A 222 -0.87 -2.16 -11.98
CA TYR A 222 -0.30 -2.31 -13.32
C TYR A 222 -0.73 -3.63 -13.94
N VAL A 223 -1.34 -3.58 -15.10
CA VAL A 223 -1.80 -4.76 -15.83
C VAL A 223 -0.81 -5.08 -16.93
N ASP A 224 0.07 -6.04 -16.70
CA ASP A 224 1.14 -6.43 -17.62
C ASP A 224 0.64 -6.83 -19.02
N GLU A 225 -0.50 -7.52 -19.09
CA GLU A 225 -1.09 -8.00 -20.36
C GLU A 225 -1.46 -6.87 -21.32
N THR A 226 -1.75 -5.70 -20.79
CA THR A 226 -2.18 -4.53 -21.58
C THR A 226 -1.21 -3.35 -21.50
N GLY A 227 -0.27 -3.38 -20.57
CA GLY A 227 0.65 -2.29 -20.27
C GLY A 227 -0.06 -1.06 -19.72
N LEU A 228 -1.22 -1.23 -19.08
CA LEU A 228 -1.98 -0.14 -18.48
C LEU A 228 -1.74 -0.07 -16.99
N LEU A 229 -1.57 1.16 -16.50
CA LEU A 229 -1.49 1.47 -15.08
C LEU A 229 -2.75 2.20 -14.66
N PHE A 230 -3.44 1.66 -13.66
CA PHE A 230 -4.64 2.22 -13.07
C PHE A 230 -4.30 2.86 -11.72
N CYS A 231 -4.70 4.11 -11.53
CA CYS A 231 -4.51 4.85 -10.29
C CYS A 231 -5.86 5.34 -9.77
N SER A 232 -6.38 4.71 -8.72
CA SER A 232 -7.64 5.12 -8.09
C SER A 232 -7.39 6.23 -7.08
N TYR A 233 -8.34 7.16 -6.96
CA TYR A 233 -8.26 8.26 -6.01
C TYR A 233 -9.62 8.68 -5.48
N GLN A 234 -9.65 9.09 -4.23
CA GLN A 234 -10.79 9.81 -3.67
C GLN A 234 -10.75 11.28 -4.09
N LYS A 235 -11.91 11.82 -4.43
CA LYS A 235 -12.04 13.24 -4.79
C LYS A 235 -12.13 14.18 -3.58
N GLY A 236 -12.51 13.61 -2.44
CA GLY A 236 -12.80 14.36 -1.21
C GLY A 236 -14.21 14.95 -1.18
N GLY A 237 -14.62 15.42 0.00
CA GLY A 237 -15.94 15.97 0.25
C GLY A 237 -17.08 14.94 0.20
N THR A 238 -18.29 15.44 -0.03
CA THR A 238 -19.51 14.60 -0.09
C THR A 238 -19.78 14.03 -1.48
N ARG A 239 -18.76 13.93 -2.34
CA ARG A 239 -18.93 13.48 -3.72
C ARG A 239 -19.36 12.00 -3.74
N PRO A 240 -20.35 11.64 -4.59
CA PRO A 240 -20.87 10.26 -4.65
C PRO A 240 -19.98 9.32 -5.45
N VAL A 241 -18.94 9.85 -6.11
CA VAL A 241 -18.03 9.10 -6.99
C VAL A 241 -16.58 9.39 -6.64
N ASP A 242 -15.73 8.41 -6.89
CA ASP A 242 -14.28 8.54 -6.89
C ASP A 242 -13.75 8.72 -8.33
N GLY A 243 -12.44 8.78 -8.48
CA GLY A 243 -11.79 8.89 -9.77
C GLY A 243 -10.88 7.71 -10.05
N LEU A 244 -10.69 7.45 -11.35
CA LEU A 244 -9.76 6.46 -11.86
C LEU A 244 -8.97 7.09 -13.01
N GLN A 245 -7.67 7.25 -12.81
CA GLN A 245 -6.73 7.61 -13.85
C GLN A 245 -6.19 6.35 -14.51
N ILE A 246 -6.00 6.42 -15.83
CA ILE A 246 -5.50 5.33 -16.65
C ILE A 246 -4.31 5.85 -17.44
N TYR A 247 -3.18 5.20 -17.27
CA TYR A 247 -1.93 5.56 -17.93
C TYR A 247 -1.47 4.46 -18.86
N LYS A 248 -0.84 4.85 -19.97
CA LYS A 248 -0.07 3.96 -20.84
C LYS A 248 1.29 4.59 -21.10
N ASP A 249 2.35 3.86 -20.82
CA ASP A 249 3.75 4.30 -21.00
C ASP A 249 4.08 5.65 -20.30
N GLY A 250 3.37 5.94 -19.20
CA GLY A 250 3.49 7.19 -18.44
C GLY A 250 2.63 8.34 -18.98
N VAL A 251 1.85 8.12 -20.03
CA VAL A 251 0.91 9.10 -20.58
C VAL A 251 -0.49 8.87 -20.03
N LEU A 252 -1.12 9.90 -19.48
CA LEU A 252 -2.52 9.85 -19.04
C LEU A 252 -3.44 9.73 -20.26
N ILE A 253 -4.15 8.61 -20.39
CA ILE A 253 -5.09 8.34 -21.48
C ILE A 253 -6.56 8.41 -21.04
N GLY A 254 -6.82 8.43 -19.74
CA GLY A 254 -8.16 8.57 -19.20
C GLY A 254 -8.16 9.05 -17.75
N ASP A 255 -9.14 9.88 -17.40
CA ASP A 255 -9.46 10.27 -16.01
C ASP A 255 -10.97 10.32 -15.88
N VAL A 256 -11.56 9.29 -15.28
CA VAL A 256 -13.00 9.02 -15.31
C VAL A 256 -13.59 8.91 -13.91
N ASN A 257 -14.89 9.19 -13.80
CA ASN A 257 -15.65 8.93 -12.59
C ASN A 257 -15.94 7.44 -12.46
N VAL A 258 -15.77 6.92 -11.27
CA VAL A 258 -16.05 5.51 -10.92
C VAL A 258 -16.86 5.43 -9.64
N PRO A 259 -17.55 4.30 -9.39
CA PRO A 259 -18.18 4.05 -8.10
C PRO A 259 -17.19 4.25 -6.94
N LYS A 260 -17.69 4.78 -5.83
CA LYS A 260 -16.85 5.09 -4.67
C LYS A 260 -16.16 3.83 -4.14
N GLY A 261 -14.84 3.94 -3.97
CA GLY A 261 -13.98 2.84 -3.50
C GLY A 261 -13.58 1.82 -4.58
N LEU A 262 -13.88 2.06 -5.88
CA LEU A 262 -13.47 1.14 -6.94
C LEU A 262 -11.94 1.10 -7.06
N LYS A 263 -11.41 -0.11 -7.02
CA LYS A 263 -9.99 -0.43 -7.21
C LYS A 263 -9.89 -1.51 -8.26
N VAL A 264 -9.12 -1.30 -9.31
CA VAL A 264 -8.83 -2.34 -10.31
C VAL A 264 -7.89 -3.37 -9.68
N CYS A 265 -8.13 -4.66 -9.86
CA CYS A 265 -7.31 -5.71 -9.26
C CYS A 265 -6.89 -6.81 -10.24
N GLY A 266 -7.22 -6.69 -11.52
CA GLY A 266 -6.80 -7.68 -12.49
C GLY A 266 -7.51 -7.59 -13.84
N TYR A 267 -7.06 -8.45 -14.74
CA TYR A 267 -7.52 -8.51 -16.12
C TYR A 267 -7.71 -9.96 -16.58
N VAL A 268 -8.88 -10.22 -17.16
CA VAL A 268 -9.14 -11.45 -17.93
C VAL A 268 -9.76 -11.01 -19.24
N SER A 269 -9.03 -11.20 -20.33
CA SER A 269 -9.40 -10.69 -21.66
C SER A 269 -10.86 -10.93 -22.00
N PRO A 270 -11.60 -9.93 -22.42
CA PRO A 270 -11.22 -8.55 -22.67
C PRO A 270 -11.61 -7.58 -21.54
N TYR A 271 -11.74 -8.04 -20.30
CA TYR A 271 -12.29 -7.27 -19.19
C TYR A 271 -11.28 -7.02 -18.09
N TYR A 272 -11.32 -5.79 -17.54
CA TYR A 272 -10.74 -5.43 -16.27
C TYR A 272 -11.74 -5.66 -15.15
N TYR A 273 -11.26 -6.04 -13.97
CA TYR A 273 -12.08 -6.36 -12.80
C TYR A 273 -11.71 -5.48 -11.62
N SER A 274 -12.72 -5.12 -10.83
CA SER A 274 -12.49 -4.46 -9.55
C SER A 274 -12.31 -5.47 -8.42
N TYR A 275 -11.80 -5.01 -7.27
CA TYR A 275 -12.03 -5.71 -6.02
C TYR A 275 -13.52 -5.83 -5.72
N VAL A 276 -13.86 -6.81 -4.91
CA VAL A 276 -15.22 -6.98 -4.39
C VAL A 276 -15.54 -5.81 -3.46
N MET A 277 -16.67 -5.17 -3.73
CA MET A 277 -17.15 -4.01 -2.99
C MET A 277 -18.41 -4.40 -2.20
N PRO A 278 -18.34 -4.51 -0.85
CA PRO A 278 -19.49 -4.87 -0.05
C PRO A 278 -20.51 -3.71 0.00
N ASN A 279 -21.77 -4.06 -0.01
CA ASN A 279 -22.86 -3.17 0.34
C ASN A 279 -23.60 -3.76 1.56
N GLU A 280 -23.20 -3.30 2.73
CA GLU A 280 -23.71 -3.82 4.01
C GLU A 280 -25.22 -3.60 4.18
N GLU A 281 -25.77 -2.49 3.67
CA GLU A 281 -27.20 -2.19 3.77
C GLU A 281 -28.07 -3.19 2.99
N ARG A 282 -27.54 -3.73 1.90
CA ARG A 282 -28.23 -4.69 1.03
C ARG A 282 -27.77 -6.12 1.20
N GLU A 283 -26.76 -6.36 2.03
CA GLU A 283 -26.12 -7.66 2.24
C GLU A 283 -25.65 -8.33 0.92
N ILE A 284 -25.15 -7.49 -0.03
CA ILE A 284 -24.67 -7.95 -1.34
C ILE A 284 -23.25 -7.48 -1.59
N MET A 285 -22.57 -8.17 -2.48
CA MET A 285 -21.25 -7.82 -2.95
C MET A 285 -21.29 -7.45 -4.44
N TYR A 286 -20.65 -6.37 -4.81
CA TYR A 286 -20.46 -5.96 -6.20
C TYR A 286 -19.07 -6.34 -6.67
N LEU A 287 -18.98 -6.89 -7.87
CA LEU A 287 -17.77 -7.02 -8.66
C LEU A 287 -18.00 -6.29 -9.98
N TYR A 288 -17.29 -5.22 -10.19
CA TYR A 288 -17.38 -4.49 -11.45
C TYR A 288 -16.44 -5.07 -12.48
N ARG A 289 -16.92 -5.14 -13.73
CA ARG A 289 -16.08 -5.43 -14.90
C ARG A 289 -16.31 -4.38 -15.97
N PHE A 290 -15.28 -4.02 -16.69
CA PHE A 290 -15.37 -3.04 -17.77
C PHE A 290 -14.36 -3.33 -18.87
N LYS A 291 -14.54 -2.71 -20.00
CA LYS A 291 -13.59 -2.71 -21.15
C LYS A 291 -13.11 -1.27 -21.38
N LEU A 292 -11.93 -1.16 -21.94
CA LEU A 292 -11.37 0.07 -22.50
C LEU A 292 -11.30 -0.04 -24.01
#